data_1fd6893a81ec0cfe57e7ce6e27062b56
#
_entry.id   1fd6893a81ec0cfe57e7ce6e27062b56
#
_cell.length_a   1.000
_cell.length_b   1.000
_cell.length_c   1.000
_cell.angle_alpha   90.00
_cell.angle_beta   90.00
_cell.angle_gamma   90.00
#
_symmetry.space_group_name_H-M   'P 1'
#
loop_
_entity.id
_entity.type
_entity.pdbx_description
1 polymer ?
#
loop_
_entity_poly.entity_id
_entity_poly.type
_entity_poly.pdbx_seq_one_letter_code
_entity_poly.pdbx_strand_id
1 'polypeptide(L)'
;YEALAPLAEVTVVAPATQQSAVGRSISIFEPIRANEILMNGVRAYAVGGKPTDSVIIGLYALSLDPVLVVSGINIGENLSYESIMTSGTVGAALEAANQGTPAIAFSLQVEDQGDKFDDPRDHSQSFEDAKTVVREICSTFLSRELPRGADVINVNIPSNLTGKYEVTRL
;
A
#
# COMPACT_ATOMS: atom_id res chain seq x y z
N TYR A 1 0.21 -4.35 8.41
CA TYR A 1 -0.58 -4.50 9.63
C TYR A 1 0.25 -4.13 10.88
N GLU A 2 1.35 -4.83 11.16
CA GLU A 2 2.14 -4.67 12.41
C GLU A 2 2.59 -3.23 12.70
N ALA A 3 2.89 -2.45 11.67
CA ALA A 3 3.27 -1.05 11.83
C ALA A 3 2.09 -0.17 12.28
N LEU A 4 0.87 -0.49 11.85
CA LEU A 4 -0.31 0.35 12.02
C LEU A 4 -1.20 -0.07 13.20
N ALA A 5 -1.23 -1.35 13.54
CA ALA A 5 -2.07 -1.86 14.64
C ALA A 5 -1.87 -1.16 16.00
N PRO A 6 -0.65 -0.65 16.35
CA PRO A 6 -0.47 0.15 17.56
C PRO A 6 -1.06 1.57 17.47
N LEU A 7 -1.41 2.05 16.27
CA LEU A 7 -1.88 3.43 16.04
C LEU A 7 -3.40 3.52 15.90
N ALA A 8 -4.03 2.50 15.30
CA ALA A 8 -5.44 2.54 14.94
C ALA A 8 -6.00 1.13 14.75
N GLU A 9 -7.33 1.03 14.65
CA GLU A 9 -7.98 -0.18 14.14
C GLU A 9 -7.64 -0.36 12.66
N VAL A 10 -7.19 -1.57 12.28
CA VAL A 10 -6.70 -1.85 10.93
C VAL A 10 -7.47 -3.01 10.32
N THR A 11 -8.12 -2.77 9.20
CA THR A 11 -8.68 -3.82 8.33
C THR A 11 -7.76 -4.04 7.14
N VAL A 12 -7.38 -5.29 6.89
CA VAL A 12 -6.53 -5.67 5.76
C VAL A 12 -7.39 -6.18 4.62
N VAL A 13 -7.27 -5.53 3.45
CA VAL A 13 -7.93 -5.94 2.20
C VAL A 13 -6.89 -5.94 1.09
N ALA A 14 -6.57 -7.09 0.53
CA ALA A 14 -5.48 -7.22 -0.41
C ALA A 14 -5.78 -8.23 -1.51
N PRO A 15 -5.13 -8.14 -2.69
CA PRO A 15 -5.19 -9.17 -3.72
C PRO A 15 -4.78 -10.55 -3.18
N ALA A 16 -5.49 -11.59 -3.59
CA ALA A 16 -5.20 -12.98 -3.21
C ALA A 16 -3.89 -13.50 -3.85
N THR A 17 -3.43 -12.85 -4.91
CA THR A 17 -2.20 -13.20 -5.64
C THR A 17 -1.41 -11.95 -5.94
N GLN A 18 -0.10 -12.10 -6.13
CA GLN A 18 0.78 -10.99 -6.51
C GLN A 18 0.29 -10.31 -7.80
N GLN A 19 0.32 -8.99 -7.80
CA GLN A 19 -0.12 -8.15 -8.91
C GLN A 19 0.97 -7.14 -9.25
N SER A 20 1.73 -7.41 -10.32
CA SER A 20 2.78 -6.50 -10.79
C SER A 20 2.38 -5.85 -12.10
N ALA A 21 2.83 -4.62 -12.32
CA ALA A 21 2.61 -3.84 -13.54
C ALA A 21 1.13 -3.66 -13.95
N VAL A 22 0.20 -3.67 -12.99
CA VAL A 22 -1.24 -3.51 -13.26
C VAL A 22 -1.73 -2.06 -13.16
N GLY A 23 -0.91 -1.16 -12.62
CA GLY A 23 -1.25 0.25 -12.42
C GLY A 23 -2.55 0.41 -11.63
N ARG A 24 -3.34 1.43 -11.99
CA ARG A 24 -4.68 1.68 -11.42
C ARG A 24 -5.81 1.00 -12.23
N SER A 25 -5.57 -0.18 -12.78
CA SER A 25 -6.62 -0.87 -13.54
C SER A 25 -7.66 -1.53 -12.62
N ILE A 26 -8.89 -1.59 -13.08
CA ILE A 26 -10.07 -2.15 -12.40
C ILE A 26 -10.56 -3.36 -13.17
N SER A 27 -11.09 -4.36 -12.47
CA SER A 27 -11.76 -5.52 -13.08
C SER A 27 -13.25 -5.22 -13.24
N ILE A 28 -13.73 -5.18 -14.51
CA ILE A 28 -15.11 -4.78 -14.82
C ILE A 28 -15.94 -5.87 -15.50
N PHE A 29 -15.31 -6.92 -16.01
CA PHE A 29 -15.99 -7.95 -16.81
C PHE A 29 -16.35 -9.21 -16.04
N GLU A 30 -15.74 -9.44 -14.90
CA GLU A 30 -15.92 -10.65 -14.08
C GLU A 30 -16.25 -10.29 -12.63
N PRO A 31 -17.09 -11.10 -11.96
CA PRO A 31 -17.35 -10.93 -10.54
C PRO A 31 -16.07 -11.12 -9.72
N ILE A 32 -15.80 -10.16 -8.84
CA ILE A 32 -14.67 -10.23 -7.91
C ILE A 32 -15.13 -10.93 -6.64
N ARG A 33 -14.39 -11.95 -6.21
CA ARG A 33 -14.60 -12.63 -4.93
C ARG A 33 -13.68 -12.04 -3.87
N ALA A 34 -14.23 -11.76 -2.72
CA ALA A 34 -13.47 -11.41 -1.52
C ALA A 34 -13.75 -12.46 -0.44
N ASN A 35 -12.70 -13.11 0.04
CA ASN A 35 -12.81 -14.12 1.07
C ASN A 35 -12.17 -13.61 2.35
N GLU A 36 -12.89 -13.74 3.46
CA GLU A 36 -12.29 -13.53 4.77
C GLU A 36 -11.31 -14.67 5.07
N ILE A 37 -10.11 -14.31 5.49
CA ILE A 37 -9.05 -15.25 5.85
C ILE A 37 -8.45 -14.88 7.21
N LEU A 38 -7.81 -15.83 7.85
CA LEU A 38 -6.99 -15.60 9.03
C LEU A 38 -5.52 -15.83 8.66
N MET A 39 -4.72 -14.76 8.68
CA MET A 39 -3.29 -14.82 8.37
C MET A 39 -2.48 -14.40 9.59
N ASN A 40 -1.70 -15.31 10.16
CA ASN A 40 -0.90 -15.06 11.37
C ASN A 40 -1.74 -14.49 12.55
N GLY A 41 -3.00 -14.95 12.69
CA GLY A 41 -3.91 -14.45 13.73
C GLY A 41 -4.60 -13.12 13.41
N VAL A 42 -4.33 -12.54 12.25
CA VAL A 42 -4.95 -11.29 11.79
C VAL A 42 -6.06 -11.61 10.80
N ARG A 43 -7.25 -11.05 11.04
CA ARG A 43 -8.36 -11.12 10.08
C ARG A 43 -8.03 -10.24 8.88
N ALA A 44 -8.15 -10.80 7.67
CA ALA A 44 -7.90 -10.10 6.41
C ALA A 44 -8.89 -10.56 5.34
N TYR A 45 -8.99 -9.79 4.26
CA TYR A 45 -9.81 -10.12 3.10
C TYR A 45 -8.90 -10.32 1.88
N ALA A 46 -8.92 -11.55 1.34
CA ALA A 46 -8.22 -11.91 0.11
C ALA A 46 -9.16 -11.67 -1.08
N VAL A 47 -8.79 -10.73 -1.95
CA VAL A 47 -9.58 -10.29 -3.10
C VAL A 47 -9.07 -10.96 -4.38
N GLY A 48 -9.93 -11.62 -5.12
CA GLY A 48 -9.64 -12.22 -6.44
C GLY A 48 -9.58 -11.18 -7.55
N GLY A 49 -8.86 -10.08 -7.34
CA GLY A 49 -8.76 -8.93 -8.23
C GLY A 49 -7.43 -8.21 -8.07
N LYS A 50 -7.38 -6.99 -8.57
CA LYS A 50 -6.20 -6.11 -8.56
C LYS A 50 -6.15 -5.27 -7.28
N PRO A 51 -5.03 -4.58 -6.99
CA PRO A 51 -4.95 -3.69 -5.81
C PRO A 51 -6.04 -2.63 -5.76
N THR A 52 -6.39 -2.05 -6.89
CA THR A 52 -7.51 -1.10 -7.03
C THR A 52 -8.86 -1.74 -6.68
N ASP A 53 -9.10 -2.99 -7.10
CA ASP A 53 -10.32 -3.72 -6.75
C ASP A 53 -10.41 -3.96 -5.25
N SER A 54 -9.29 -4.18 -4.58
CA SER A 54 -9.25 -4.35 -3.12
C SER A 54 -9.72 -3.09 -2.39
N VAL A 55 -9.34 -1.90 -2.88
CA VAL A 55 -9.83 -0.62 -2.34
C VAL A 55 -11.35 -0.51 -2.53
N ILE A 56 -11.84 -0.76 -3.74
CA ILE A 56 -13.26 -0.67 -4.06
C ILE A 56 -14.08 -1.67 -3.21
N ILE A 57 -13.61 -2.91 -3.08
CA ILE A 57 -14.24 -3.91 -2.22
C ILE A 57 -14.26 -3.46 -0.77
N GLY A 58 -13.15 -2.94 -0.25
CA GLY A 58 -13.07 -2.42 1.12
C GLY A 58 -14.10 -1.33 1.37
N LEU A 59 -14.10 -0.30 0.54
CA LEU A 59 -14.97 0.87 0.73
C LEU A 59 -16.46 0.55 0.53
N TYR A 60 -16.79 -0.22 -0.51
CA TYR A 60 -18.20 -0.38 -0.90
C TYR A 60 -18.81 -1.72 -0.51
N ALA A 61 -18.13 -2.85 -0.75
CA ALA A 61 -18.70 -4.16 -0.44
C ALA A 61 -18.60 -4.50 1.06
N LEU A 62 -17.52 -4.11 1.71
CA LEU A 62 -17.33 -4.27 3.14
C LEU A 62 -17.81 -3.05 3.93
N SER A 63 -18.21 -1.98 3.25
CA SER A 63 -18.70 -0.73 3.85
C SER A 63 -17.73 -0.13 4.88
N LEU A 64 -16.43 -0.21 4.62
CA LEU A 64 -15.42 0.41 5.47
C LEU A 64 -15.41 1.93 5.23
N ASP A 65 -15.26 2.68 6.31
CA ASP A 65 -15.12 4.15 6.27
C ASP A 65 -13.78 4.56 6.91
N PRO A 66 -12.65 4.27 6.24
CA PRO A 66 -11.34 4.55 6.81
C PRO A 66 -10.99 6.03 6.75
N VAL A 67 -10.35 6.52 7.80
CA VAL A 67 -9.76 7.88 7.83
C VAL A 67 -8.50 7.98 6.97
N LEU A 68 -7.85 6.86 6.68
CA LEU A 68 -6.64 6.76 5.86
C LEU A 68 -6.55 5.38 5.21
N VAL A 69 -6.23 5.34 3.94
CA VAL A 69 -5.84 4.11 3.23
C VAL A 69 -4.32 4.05 3.12
N VAL A 70 -3.75 2.92 3.54
CA VAL A 70 -2.32 2.65 3.43
C VAL A 70 -2.11 1.50 2.47
N SER A 71 -1.38 1.74 1.38
CA SER A 71 -1.06 0.75 0.36
C SER A 71 0.41 0.36 0.43
N GLY A 72 0.71 -0.92 0.50
CA GLY A 72 2.07 -1.46 0.58
C GLY A 72 2.29 -2.26 1.88
N ILE A 73 3.52 -2.56 2.27
CA ILE A 73 4.80 -2.07 1.71
C ILE A 73 5.12 -2.87 0.44
N ASN A 74 5.30 -2.20 -0.70
CA ASN A 74 5.72 -2.82 -1.94
C ASN A 74 7.23 -3.15 -1.90
N ILE A 75 7.62 -4.28 -2.43
CA ILE A 75 9.03 -4.61 -2.69
C ILE A 75 9.42 -4.02 -4.04
N GLY A 76 10.36 -3.10 -4.03
CA GLY A 76 10.76 -2.30 -5.19
C GLY A 76 10.21 -0.87 -5.15
N GLU A 77 11.06 0.07 -5.45
CA GLU A 77 10.76 1.51 -5.47
C GLU A 77 9.81 1.91 -6.60
N ASN A 78 9.06 2.99 -6.39
CA ASN A 78 8.17 3.62 -7.34
C ASN A 78 8.51 5.11 -7.46
N LEU A 79 9.68 5.42 -8.06
CA LEU A 79 10.26 6.77 -8.15
C LEU A 79 10.14 7.41 -9.53
N SER A 80 10.11 6.60 -10.60
CA SER A 80 10.00 7.13 -11.96
C SER A 80 8.55 7.27 -12.41
N TYR A 81 8.29 8.07 -13.44
CA TYR A 81 6.97 8.15 -14.07
C TYR A 81 6.44 6.78 -14.47
N GLU A 82 7.28 5.96 -15.09
CA GLU A 82 6.91 4.63 -15.54
C GLU A 82 6.51 3.73 -14.35
N SER A 83 7.35 3.69 -13.30
CA SER A 83 7.08 2.87 -12.13
C SER A 83 5.82 3.32 -11.39
N ILE A 84 5.59 4.62 -11.26
CA ILE A 84 4.38 5.17 -10.64
C ILE A 84 3.13 4.80 -11.43
N MET A 85 3.16 4.97 -12.76
CA MET A 85 2.01 4.70 -13.61
C MET A 85 1.64 3.22 -13.70
N THR A 86 2.64 2.34 -13.59
CA THR A 86 2.44 0.89 -13.65
C THR A 86 2.27 0.23 -12.27
N SER A 87 2.56 0.94 -11.20
CA SER A 87 2.49 0.42 -9.83
C SER A 87 1.05 0.14 -9.39
N GLY A 88 0.78 -1.10 -8.99
CA GLY A 88 -0.48 -1.45 -8.31
C GLY A 88 -0.59 -0.81 -6.92
N THR A 89 0.53 -0.63 -6.21
CA THR A 89 0.59 0.01 -4.88
C THR A 89 0.21 1.48 -4.96
N VAL A 90 0.82 2.23 -5.88
CA VAL A 90 0.45 3.63 -6.12
C VAL A 90 -0.96 3.72 -6.70
N GLY A 91 -1.33 2.81 -7.60
CA GLY A 91 -2.66 2.74 -8.20
C GLY A 91 -3.78 2.57 -7.17
N ALA A 92 -3.58 1.72 -6.17
CA ALA A 92 -4.53 1.56 -5.07
C ALA A 92 -4.66 2.84 -4.22
N ALA A 93 -3.56 3.50 -3.89
CA ALA A 93 -3.60 4.77 -3.16
C ALA A 93 -4.31 5.87 -3.96
N LEU A 94 -4.03 5.97 -5.26
CA LEU A 94 -4.73 6.90 -6.17
C LEU A 94 -6.23 6.59 -6.26
N GLU A 95 -6.63 5.31 -6.23
CA GLU A 95 -8.03 4.95 -6.22
C GLU A 95 -8.72 5.37 -4.92
N ALA A 96 -8.09 5.14 -3.77
CA ALA A 96 -8.64 5.57 -2.49
C ALA A 96 -8.87 7.08 -2.46
N ALA A 97 -7.90 7.86 -2.93
CA ALA A 97 -8.02 9.31 -3.05
C ALA A 97 -9.13 9.73 -4.03
N ASN A 98 -9.25 9.05 -5.17
CA ASN A 98 -10.33 9.29 -6.13
C ASN A 98 -11.72 9.02 -5.52
N GLN A 99 -11.81 8.11 -4.54
CA GLN A 99 -13.03 7.82 -3.80
C GLN A 99 -13.23 8.74 -2.57
N GLY A 100 -12.35 9.73 -2.36
CA GLY A 100 -12.45 10.73 -1.31
C GLY A 100 -11.75 10.37 0.00
N THR A 101 -10.98 9.28 0.04
CA THR A 101 -10.22 8.87 1.23
C THR A 101 -8.74 9.18 1.04
N PRO A 102 -8.11 9.97 1.91
CA PRO A 102 -6.67 10.22 1.88
C PRO A 102 -5.86 8.92 1.88
N ALA A 103 -4.75 8.89 1.13
CA ALA A 103 -3.99 7.65 1.01
C ALA A 103 -2.47 7.85 1.00
N ILE A 104 -1.75 6.82 1.46
CA ILE A 104 -0.29 6.77 1.42
C ILE A 104 0.14 5.45 0.78
N ALA A 105 0.98 5.54 -0.25
CA ALA A 105 1.65 4.39 -0.85
C ALA A 105 3.07 4.26 -0.29
N PHE A 106 3.46 3.08 0.15
CA PHE A 106 4.80 2.78 0.65
C PHE A 106 5.49 1.75 -0.22
N SER A 107 6.73 2.05 -0.60
CA SER A 107 7.59 1.16 -1.40
C SER A 107 8.98 1.10 -0.77
N LEU A 108 9.55 -0.09 -0.70
CA LEU A 108 10.86 -0.36 -0.15
C LEU A 108 11.83 -0.65 -1.29
N GLN A 109 12.93 0.08 -1.34
CA GLN A 109 14.01 -0.18 -2.28
C GLN A 109 14.64 -1.54 -2.00
N VAL A 110 14.91 -2.30 -3.06
CA VAL A 110 15.68 -3.54 -3.02
C VAL A 110 17.03 -3.37 -3.70
N GLU A 111 18.03 -4.08 -3.24
CA GLU A 111 19.37 -4.01 -3.81
C GLU A 111 19.45 -4.80 -5.13
N ASP A 112 18.81 -5.96 -5.19
CA ASP A 112 18.69 -6.75 -6.42
C ASP A 112 17.30 -6.57 -7.05
N GLN A 113 17.28 -6.23 -8.34
CA GLN A 113 16.02 -6.09 -9.10
C GLN A 113 15.28 -7.43 -9.26
N GLY A 114 15.99 -8.56 -9.16
CA GLY A 114 15.40 -9.90 -9.14
C GLY A 114 14.46 -10.11 -7.96
N ASP A 115 14.81 -9.57 -6.80
CA ASP A 115 14.05 -9.70 -5.56
C ASP A 115 12.60 -9.18 -5.68
N LYS A 116 12.33 -8.29 -6.63
CA LYS A 116 10.96 -7.77 -6.88
C LYS A 116 9.96 -8.84 -7.32
N PHE A 117 10.46 -9.93 -7.91
CA PHE A 117 9.63 -10.95 -8.55
C PHE A 117 9.67 -12.30 -7.81
N ASP A 118 10.52 -12.40 -6.79
CA ASP A 118 10.60 -13.61 -5.97
C ASP A 118 9.42 -13.74 -4.99
N ASP A 119 9.24 -14.90 -4.43
CA ASP A 119 8.19 -15.13 -3.42
C ASP A 119 8.50 -14.26 -2.18
N PRO A 120 7.60 -13.35 -1.77
CA PRO A 120 7.82 -12.50 -0.60
C PRO A 120 8.15 -13.25 0.70
N ARG A 121 7.86 -14.57 0.76
CA ARG A 121 8.19 -15.42 1.91
C ARG A 121 9.65 -15.85 1.94
N ASP A 122 10.34 -15.78 0.81
CA ASP A 122 11.74 -16.20 0.66
C ASP A 122 12.73 -15.03 0.83
N HIS A 123 12.21 -13.79 1.00
CA HIS A 123 13.07 -12.63 1.17
C HIS A 123 13.71 -12.59 2.55
N SER A 124 15.03 -12.51 2.54
CA SER A 124 15.85 -12.23 3.74
C SER A 124 15.76 -10.76 4.17
N GLN A 125 15.08 -9.91 3.40
CA GLN A 125 15.01 -8.48 3.66
C GLN A 125 14.17 -8.19 4.90
N SER A 126 14.79 -7.54 5.87
CA SER A 126 14.09 -7.09 7.07
C SER A 126 13.17 -5.92 6.75
N PHE A 127 11.89 -6.05 7.11
CA PHE A 127 10.93 -4.95 7.05
C PHE A 127 10.91 -4.07 8.30
N GLU A 128 11.80 -4.31 9.29
CA GLU A 128 11.75 -3.63 10.60
C GLU A 128 11.94 -2.11 10.47
N ASP A 129 12.93 -1.70 9.67
CA ASP A 129 13.19 -0.29 9.41
C ASP A 129 12.03 0.34 8.62
N ALA A 130 11.52 -0.37 7.62
CA ALA A 130 10.37 0.08 6.84
C ALA A 130 9.11 0.21 7.71
N LYS A 131 8.85 -0.73 8.63
CA LYS A 131 7.74 -0.64 9.59
C LYS A 131 7.86 0.59 10.50
N THR A 132 9.07 0.96 10.88
CA THR A 132 9.33 2.17 11.67
C THR A 132 8.97 3.43 10.89
N VAL A 133 9.42 3.54 9.64
CA VAL A 133 9.08 4.67 8.74
C VAL A 133 7.57 4.76 8.52
N VAL A 134 6.90 3.63 8.22
CA VAL A 134 5.44 3.58 8.05
C VAL A 134 4.74 4.09 9.30
N ARG A 135 5.17 3.63 10.48
CA ARG A 135 4.56 4.05 11.77
C ARG A 135 4.71 5.55 12.00
N GLU A 136 5.89 6.12 11.81
CA GLU A 136 6.15 7.54 12.01
C GLU A 136 5.31 8.42 11.07
N ILE A 137 5.32 8.09 9.78
CA ILE A 137 4.59 8.85 8.77
C ILE A 137 3.09 8.75 9.03
N CYS A 138 2.55 7.54 9.22
CA CYS A 138 1.12 7.36 9.48
C CYS A 138 0.68 8.01 10.81
N SER A 139 1.48 7.93 11.86
CA SER A 139 1.20 8.64 13.13
C SER A 139 1.09 10.15 12.93
N THR A 140 1.95 10.71 12.09
CA THR A 140 1.92 12.14 11.76
C THR A 140 0.61 12.50 11.04
N PHE A 141 0.19 11.71 10.05
CA PHE A 141 -1.01 12.01 9.26
C PHE A 141 -2.33 11.60 9.94
N LEU A 142 -2.31 10.68 10.88
CA LEU A 142 -3.47 10.40 11.74
C LEU A 142 -3.70 11.52 12.78
N SER A 143 -2.65 12.26 13.14
CA SER A 143 -2.73 13.39 14.07
C SER A 143 -2.87 14.76 13.39
N ARG A 144 -2.60 14.82 12.08
CA ARG A 144 -2.65 16.04 11.27
C ARG A 144 -3.21 15.70 9.90
N GLU A 145 -3.93 16.65 9.30
CA GLU A 145 -4.35 16.49 7.90
C GLU A 145 -3.14 16.37 6.97
N LEU A 146 -3.34 15.71 5.83
CA LEU A 146 -2.37 15.72 4.74
C LEU A 146 -2.03 17.17 4.33
N PRO A 147 -0.84 17.42 3.77
CA PRO A 147 -0.49 18.74 3.25
C PRO A 147 -1.59 19.26 2.30
N ARG A 148 -1.89 20.54 2.41
CA ARG A 148 -2.96 21.16 1.63
C ARG A 148 -2.81 20.87 0.13
N GLY A 149 -3.84 20.28 -0.48
CA GLY A 149 -3.84 19.92 -1.91
C GLY A 149 -3.15 18.60 -2.22
N ALA A 150 -2.79 17.81 -1.21
CA ALA A 150 -2.28 16.45 -1.38
C ALA A 150 -3.31 15.44 -0.88
N ASP A 151 -3.86 14.62 -1.76
CA ASP A 151 -4.77 13.52 -1.44
C ASP A 151 -4.02 12.17 -1.38
N VAL A 152 -2.82 12.11 -1.97
CA VAL A 152 -1.94 10.94 -1.98
C VAL A 152 -0.50 11.35 -1.68
N ILE A 153 0.16 10.54 -0.86
CA ILE A 153 1.61 10.60 -0.66
C ILE A 153 2.22 9.29 -1.14
N ASN A 154 3.24 9.39 -2.00
CA ASN A 154 4.04 8.24 -2.42
C ASN A 154 5.38 8.27 -1.68
N VAL A 155 5.60 7.30 -0.79
CA VAL A 155 6.78 7.18 0.05
C VAL A 155 7.67 6.07 -0.48
N ASN A 156 8.92 6.40 -0.77
CA ASN A 156 9.94 5.42 -1.14
C ASN A 156 11.00 5.34 -0.04
N ILE A 157 11.17 4.16 0.50
CA ILE A 157 12.05 3.86 1.64
C ILE A 157 13.33 3.25 1.08
N PRO A 158 14.50 3.89 1.25
CA PRO A 158 15.77 3.32 0.79
C PRO A 158 16.17 2.11 1.65
N SER A 159 17.00 1.22 1.08
CA SER A 159 17.55 0.06 1.79
C SER A 159 18.40 0.46 3.01
N ASN A 160 18.99 1.66 2.98
CA ASN A 160 19.79 2.22 4.06
C ASN A 160 19.18 3.55 4.54
N LEU A 161 18.63 3.57 5.74
CA LEU A 161 18.01 4.77 6.32
C LEU A 161 19.06 5.77 6.77
N THR A 162 18.89 7.04 6.41
CA THR A 162 19.72 8.16 6.86
C THR A 162 19.05 8.98 7.97
N GLY A 163 17.81 8.66 8.32
CA GLY A 163 16.99 9.44 9.26
C GLY A 163 16.56 10.81 8.72
N LYS A 164 16.64 11.02 7.40
CA LYS A 164 16.21 12.26 6.74
C LYS A 164 15.11 11.96 5.73
N TYR A 165 14.19 12.91 5.61
CA TYR A 165 13.14 12.90 4.58
C TYR A 165 13.44 13.95 3.53
N GLU A 166 13.26 13.59 2.27
CA GLU A 166 13.31 14.51 1.15
C GLU A 166 11.96 14.52 0.43
N VAL A 167 11.43 15.71 0.19
CA VAL A 167 10.25 15.88 -0.66
C VAL A 167 10.73 16.11 -2.08
N THR A 168 10.43 15.14 -2.94
CA THR A 168 10.82 15.19 -4.35
C THR A 168 9.68 15.65 -5.23
N ARG A 169 10.00 16.01 -6.48
CA ARG A 169 9.04 16.28 -7.55
C ARG A 169 9.37 15.36 -8.72
N LEU A 170 8.34 14.92 -9.41
CA LEU A 170 8.46 14.25 -10.70
C LEU A 170 8.73 15.24 -11.81
#